data_12786e3cb96fa741f44b17b9940d4625
#
_entry.id   12786e3cb96fa741f44b17b9940d4625
#
_cell.length_a   1.000
_cell.length_b   1.000
_cell.length_c   1.000
_cell.angle_alpha   90.00
_cell.angle_beta   90.00
_cell.angle_gamma   90.00
#
_symmetry.space_group_name_H-M   'P 1'
#
loop_
_entity.id
_entity.type
_entity.pdbx_description
1 polymer ?
#
loop_
_entity_poly.entity_id
_entity_poly.type
_entity_poly.pdbx_seq_one_letter_code
_entity_poly.pdbx_strand_id
1 'polypeptide(L)'
;TRYRYGGSVASYGSGDSERYHQACLKEELFMSGENKRNVRPVKVGGLVLDGKKIYIQSMLNVPSTDIEGSVKQAVELEKAGCEIVRAAIPNMEAVKLIPAIKEKISIPLVADIHFDYRLAIAAAEAGIDKIRINPGNIGSMDRVKAVVKACRERNIPIRIGVNGGSLEKELLAKYGSPTAEALVESAMGHVRILEQCDFENIVISIKSSDVPTMIKAYTRSPCYVCCLGFHALSRS
;
A
#
# COMPACT_ATOMS: atom_id res chain seq x y z
N THR A 1 -18.11 19.41 -15.00
CA THR A 1 -16.83 19.77 -15.63
C THR A 1 -16.30 18.51 -16.29
N ARG A 2 -16.33 18.48 -17.65
CA ARG A 2 -15.84 17.33 -18.43
C ARG A 2 -14.33 17.34 -18.49
N TYR A 3 -13.65 16.37 -17.91
CA TYR A 3 -12.25 16.09 -18.19
C TYR A 3 -12.14 15.29 -19.50
N ARG A 4 -11.51 15.87 -20.54
CA ARG A 4 -11.11 15.14 -21.74
C ARG A 4 -9.77 14.49 -21.48
N TYR A 5 -9.74 13.15 -21.44
CA TYR A 5 -8.50 12.40 -21.61
C TYR A 5 -8.31 12.10 -23.10
N GLY A 6 -7.24 12.62 -23.69
CA GLY A 6 -6.78 12.21 -25.02
C GLY A 6 -6.06 10.88 -24.93
N GLY A 7 -6.59 9.86 -25.60
CA GLY A 7 -6.01 8.53 -25.74
C GLY A 7 -7.11 7.51 -26.02
N SER A 8 -6.96 6.72 -27.08
CA SER A 8 -7.95 5.80 -27.67
C SER A 8 -8.86 5.12 -26.64
N VAL A 9 -10.16 5.32 -26.82
CA VAL A 9 -11.21 4.63 -26.08
C VAL A 9 -11.18 3.16 -26.50
N ALA A 10 -10.70 2.28 -25.61
CA ALA A 10 -11.02 0.88 -25.71
C ALA A 10 -12.54 0.76 -25.53
N SER A 11 -13.25 0.22 -26.52
CA SER A 11 -14.67 -0.05 -26.43
C SER A 11 -14.92 -1.17 -25.42
N TYR A 12 -15.27 -0.78 -24.20
CA TYR A 12 -15.79 -1.74 -23.21
C TYR A 12 -17.24 -2.06 -23.61
N GLY A 13 -17.56 -3.37 -23.64
CA GLY A 13 -18.92 -3.81 -23.92
C GLY A 13 -19.91 -3.26 -22.90
N SER A 14 -21.16 -3.05 -23.30
CA SER A 14 -22.25 -2.44 -22.51
C SER A 14 -22.48 -3.11 -21.13
N GLY A 15 -22.09 -4.37 -20.95
CA GLY A 15 -22.19 -5.10 -19.69
C GLY A 15 -21.15 -4.69 -18.62
N ASP A 16 -20.02 -4.14 -19.05
CA ASP A 16 -18.96 -3.72 -18.10
C ASP A 16 -19.28 -2.37 -17.46
N SER A 17 -19.91 -1.45 -18.21
CA SER A 17 -20.34 -0.14 -17.71
C SER A 17 -21.34 -0.26 -16.55
N GLU A 18 -22.28 -1.19 -16.64
CA GLU A 18 -23.32 -1.42 -15.63
C GLU A 18 -22.75 -2.08 -14.37
N ARG A 19 -21.77 -2.98 -14.51
CA ARG A 19 -21.00 -3.55 -13.40
C ARG A 19 -20.18 -2.50 -12.64
N TYR A 20 -19.53 -1.59 -13.38
CA TYR A 20 -18.79 -0.48 -12.77
C TYR A 20 -19.72 0.50 -12.06
N HIS A 21 -20.89 0.79 -12.66
CA HIS A 21 -21.88 1.68 -12.06
C HIS A 21 -22.45 1.09 -10.77
N GLN A 22 -22.81 -0.21 -10.75
CA GLN A 22 -23.28 -0.89 -9.54
C GLN A 22 -22.19 -1.04 -8.48
N ALA A 23 -20.91 -1.18 -8.87
CA ALA A 23 -19.80 -1.18 -7.94
C ALA A 23 -19.62 0.21 -7.30
N CYS A 24 -19.67 1.29 -8.08
CA CYS A 24 -19.60 2.66 -7.58
C CYS A 24 -20.77 3.02 -6.66
N LEU A 25 -22.00 2.62 -6.99
CA LEU A 25 -23.16 2.83 -6.12
C LEU A 25 -23.03 2.11 -4.76
N LYS A 26 -22.41 0.92 -4.73
CA LYS A 26 -22.09 0.24 -3.47
C LYS A 26 -20.96 0.92 -2.70
N GLU A 27 -20.03 1.58 -3.38
CA GLU A 27 -19.01 2.44 -2.75
C GLU A 27 -19.62 3.69 -2.14
N GLU A 28 -20.56 4.34 -2.80
CA GLU A 28 -21.30 5.48 -2.23
C GLU A 28 -22.09 5.08 -0.98
N LEU A 29 -22.74 3.90 -0.97
CA LEU A 29 -23.38 3.32 0.22
C LEU A 29 -22.37 2.99 1.33
N PHE A 30 -21.16 2.56 0.97
CA PHE A 30 -20.07 2.28 1.92
C PHE A 30 -19.53 3.59 2.53
N MET A 31 -19.49 4.67 1.74
CA MET A 31 -19.04 5.99 2.17
C MET A 31 -20.13 6.80 2.92
N SER A 32 -21.41 6.45 2.76
CA SER A 32 -22.56 7.15 3.38
C SER A 32 -22.74 6.94 4.88
N GLY A 33 -21.87 6.20 5.53
CA GLY A 33 -21.77 6.13 6.99
C GLY A 33 -22.61 5.05 7.69
N GLU A 34 -23.46 4.32 6.99
CA GLU A 34 -24.28 3.25 7.59
C GLU A 34 -23.47 1.94 7.84
N ASN A 35 -22.27 1.81 7.24
CA ASN A 35 -21.38 0.66 7.43
C ASN A 35 -19.96 1.09 7.80
N LYS A 36 -19.80 2.02 8.73
CA LYS A 36 -18.46 2.38 9.25
C LYS A 36 -17.85 1.16 9.93
N ARG A 37 -16.88 0.55 9.26
CA ARG A 37 -16.04 -0.48 9.89
C ARG A 37 -15.28 0.12 11.04
N ASN A 38 -15.31 -0.55 12.19
CA ASN A 38 -14.43 -0.22 13.30
C ASN A 38 -13.01 -0.66 12.92
N VAL A 39 -12.24 0.23 12.32
CA VAL A 39 -10.84 -0.02 11.94
C VAL A 39 -9.90 0.45 13.05
N ARG A 40 -8.84 -0.31 13.30
CA ARG A 40 -7.79 0.10 14.25
C ARG A 40 -7.04 1.29 13.64
N PRO A 41 -6.99 2.45 14.31
CA PRO A 41 -6.24 3.61 13.79
C PRO A 41 -4.74 3.31 13.73
N VAL A 42 -4.08 3.69 12.64
CA VAL A 42 -2.64 3.57 12.46
C VAL A 42 -2.02 4.92 12.18
N LYS A 43 -1.04 5.32 12.98
CA LYS A 43 -0.30 6.56 12.79
C LYS A 43 0.79 6.38 11.75
N VAL A 44 0.86 7.30 10.77
CA VAL A 44 1.89 7.33 9.72
C VAL A 44 2.44 8.75 9.65
N GLY A 45 3.62 8.99 10.21
CA GLY A 45 4.14 10.34 10.37
C GLY A 45 3.16 11.23 11.13
N GLY A 46 2.75 12.34 10.51
CA GLY A 46 1.74 13.27 11.06
C GLY A 46 0.29 12.86 10.84
N LEU A 47 0.01 11.79 10.09
CA LEU A 47 -1.35 11.37 9.72
C LEU A 47 -1.83 10.19 10.57
N VAL A 48 -3.16 10.09 10.71
CA VAL A 48 -3.83 8.93 11.33
C VAL A 48 -4.75 8.28 10.31
N LEU A 49 -4.45 7.05 9.93
CA LEU A 49 -5.30 6.23 9.08
C LEU A 49 -6.35 5.55 9.96
N ASP A 50 -7.57 6.07 9.99
CA ASP A 50 -8.68 5.60 10.83
C ASP A 50 -9.93 5.18 10.03
N GLY A 51 -9.82 5.15 8.71
CA GLY A 51 -10.93 4.80 7.82
C GLY A 51 -12.00 5.90 7.62
N LYS A 52 -11.82 7.09 8.22
CA LYS A 52 -12.78 8.20 8.07
C LYS A 52 -12.46 9.10 6.88
N LYS A 53 -11.22 9.08 6.43
CA LYS A 53 -10.73 9.89 5.30
C LYS A 53 -9.95 9.01 4.32
N ILE A 54 -10.09 9.31 3.04
CA ILE A 54 -9.25 8.77 1.97
C ILE A 54 -8.07 9.72 1.78
N TYR A 55 -6.85 9.19 1.92
CA TYR A 55 -5.61 9.94 1.72
C TYR A 55 -5.06 9.72 0.32
N ILE A 56 -4.63 10.81 -0.32
CA ILE A 56 -4.02 10.77 -1.65
C ILE A 56 -2.56 10.35 -1.51
N GLN A 57 -2.21 9.19 -2.08
CA GLN A 57 -0.84 8.67 -2.10
C GLN A 57 -0.33 8.56 -3.54
N SER A 58 0.90 9.03 -3.78
CA SER A 58 1.61 8.84 -5.03
C SER A 58 2.97 8.15 -4.81
N MET A 59 3.55 7.65 -5.90
CA MET A 59 4.85 6.98 -5.89
C MET A 59 5.81 7.72 -6.78
N LEU A 60 7.07 7.88 -6.33
CA LEU A 60 8.15 8.41 -7.16
C LEU A 60 8.42 7.45 -8.32
N ASN A 61 8.64 8.01 -9.50
CA ASN A 61 9.01 7.29 -10.70
C ASN A 61 10.42 7.66 -11.23
N VAL A 62 11.06 8.63 -10.59
CA VAL A 62 12.47 8.95 -10.82
C VAL A 62 13.34 7.78 -10.33
N PRO A 63 14.40 7.39 -11.04
CA PRO A 63 15.32 6.34 -10.58
C PRO A 63 15.88 6.64 -9.19
N SER A 64 15.94 5.63 -8.32
CA SER A 64 16.41 5.77 -6.94
C SER A 64 17.88 6.20 -6.80
N THR A 65 18.63 6.16 -7.90
CA THR A 65 20.00 6.69 -8.01
C THR A 65 20.06 8.20 -8.19
N ASP A 66 18.97 8.82 -8.67
CA ASP A 66 18.85 10.27 -8.81
C ASP A 66 18.17 10.88 -7.59
N ILE A 67 18.99 11.24 -6.59
CA ILE A 67 18.51 11.79 -5.32
C ILE A 67 17.86 13.16 -5.54
N GLU A 68 18.48 14.04 -6.33
CA GLU A 68 17.97 15.40 -6.55
C GLU A 68 16.66 15.39 -7.31
N GLY A 69 16.54 14.59 -8.37
CA GLY A 69 15.31 14.41 -9.12
C GLY A 69 14.19 13.80 -8.25
N SER A 70 14.52 12.84 -7.40
CA SER A 70 13.57 12.24 -6.45
C SER A 70 13.05 13.25 -5.42
N VAL A 71 13.93 14.07 -4.87
CA VAL A 71 13.55 15.15 -3.94
C VAL A 71 12.66 16.18 -4.63
N LYS A 72 13.05 16.63 -5.83
CA LYS A 72 12.26 17.57 -6.64
C LYS A 72 10.86 17.02 -6.90
N GLN A 73 10.75 15.77 -7.35
CA GLN A 73 9.47 15.13 -7.60
C GLN A 73 8.62 15.00 -6.33
N ALA A 74 9.22 14.67 -5.19
CA ALA A 74 8.50 14.58 -3.91
C ALA A 74 7.88 15.94 -3.51
N VAL A 75 8.64 17.03 -3.67
CA VAL A 75 8.16 18.40 -3.41
C VAL A 75 7.04 18.80 -4.39
N GLU A 76 7.15 18.44 -5.66
CA GLU A 76 6.12 18.71 -6.67
C GLU A 76 4.83 17.94 -6.35
N LEU A 77 4.93 16.68 -5.92
CA LEU A 77 3.78 15.88 -5.49
C LEU A 77 3.09 16.48 -4.26
N GLU A 78 3.84 16.91 -3.25
CA GLU A 78 3.28 17.58 -2.08
C GLU A 78 2.53 18.86 -2.47
N LYS A 79 3.13 19.72 -3.31
CA LYS A 79 2.49 20.94 -3.84
C LYS A 79 1.23 20.64 -4.65
N ALA A 80 1.18 19.50 -5.33
CA ALA A 80 0.01 19.05 -6.09
C ALA A 80 -1.12 18.48 -5.22
N GLY A 81 -0.93 18.45 -3.88
CA GLY A 81 -1.92 17.96 -2.92
C GLY A 81 -1.80 16.47 -2.58
N CYS A 82 -0.67 15.83 -2.89
CA CYS A 82 -0.36 14.50 -2.39
C CYS A 82 -0.18 14.54 -0.86
N GLU A 83 -0.73 13.58 -0.16
CA GLU A 83 -0.70 13.51 1.30
C GLU A 83 0.26 12.45 1.82
N ILE A 84 0.67 11.51 0.98
CA ILE A 84 1.65 10.46 1.31
C ILE A 84 2.51 10.19 0.07
N VAL A 85 3.82 10.27 0.18
CA VAL A 85 4.75 9.90 -0.89
C VAL A 85 5.31 8.50 -0.64
N ARG A 86 5.51 7.72 -1.70
CA ARG A 86 6.13 6.40 -1.64
C ARG A 86 7.36 6.35 -2.55
N ALA A 87 8.47 5.85 -2.03
CA ALA A 87 9.72 5.66 -2.76
C ALA A 87 10.12 4.18 -2.77
N ALA A 88 10.60 3.68 -3.90
CA ALA A 88 11.22 2.37 -3.98
C ALA A 88 12.62 2.42 -3.35
N ILE A 89 12.93 1.43 -2.49
CA ILE A 89 14.24 1.29 -1.84
C ILE A 89 14.82 -0.09 -2.25
N PRO A 90 15.37 -0.19 -3.46
CA PRO A 90 15.86 -1.47 -4.00
C PRO A 90 17.22 -1.91 -3.45
N ASN A 91 18.02 -0.99 -2.90
CA ASN A 91 19.36 -1.24 -2.40
C ASN A 91 19.76 -0.24 -1.30
N MET A 92 20.91 -0.44 -0.68
CA MET A 92 21.42 0.41 0.42
C MET A 92 21.72 1.86 -0.01
N GLU A 93 22.08 2.08 -1.28
CA GLU A 93 22.28 3.43 -1.80
C GLU A 93 20.98 4.23 -1.79
N ALA A 94 19.85 3.59 -2.15
CA ALA A 94 18.53 4.22 -2.16
C ALA A 94 18.03 4.61 -0.76
N VAL A 95 18.58 4.07 0.32
CA VAL A 95 18.25 4.47 1.70
C VAL A 95 18.56 5.95 1.92
N LYS A 96 19.58 6.49 1.23
CA LYS A 96 19.96 7.91 1.29
C LYS A 96 18.85 8.86 0.81
N LEU A 97 17.89 8.36 0.00
CA LEU A 97 16.70 9.13 -0.39
C LEU A 97 15.85 9.54 0.80
N ILE A 98 15.80 8.72 1.84
CA ILE A 98 14.89 8.94 2.97
C ILE A 98 15.19 10.25 3.68
N PRO A 99 16.37 10.49 4.24
CA PRO A 99 16.68 11.76 4.88
C PRO A 99 16.62 12.94 3.90
N ALA A 100 17.10 12.78 2.65
CA ALA A 100 17.09 13.85 1.66
C ALA A 100 15.68 14.32 1.31
N ILE A 101 14.74 13.41 1.13
CA ILE A 101 13.34 13.74 0.86
C ILE A 101 12.68 14.33 2.10
N LYS A 102 12.85 13.70 3.26
CA LYS A 102 12.21 14.13 4.52
C LYS A 102 12.66 15.52 5.01
N GLU A 103 13.83 15.97 4.60
CA GLU A 103 14.27 17.35 4.85
C GLU A 103 13.43 18.38 4.07
N LYS A 104 12.85 18.01 2.95
CA LYS A 104 12.20 18.92 2.00
C LYS A 104 10.68 18.85 1.96
N ILE A 105 10.09 17.75 2.46
CA ILE A 105 8.63 17.57 2.49
C ILE A 105 8.14 17.42 3.94
N SER A 106 6.89 17.82 4.19
CA SER A 106 6.22 17.68 5.49
C SER A 106 5.31 16.44 5.57
N ILE A 107 4.92 15.92 4.42
CA ILE A 107 4.03 14.75 4.32
C ILE A 107 4.79 13.43 4.53
N PRO A 108 4.12 12.38 5.01
CA PRO A 108 4.76 11.09 5.27
C PRO A 108 5.38 10.45 4.05
N LEU A 109 6.56 9.82 4.25
CA LEU A 109 7.28 9.04 3.27
C LEU A 109 7.15 7.54 3.57
N VAL A 110 6.88 6.73 2.54
CA VAL A 110 6.76 5.27 2.62
C VAL A 110 7.90 4.61 1.84
N ALA A 111 8.66 3.73 2.48
CA ALA A 111 9.64 2.89 1.82
C ALA A 111 8.97 1.62 1.25
N ASP A 112 9.16 1.37 -0.04
CA ASP A 112 8.72 0.16 -0.71
C ASP A 112 9.91 -0.81 -0.84
N ILE A 113 9.85 -1.90 -0.06
CA ILE A 113 10.92 -2.88 0.06
C ILE A 113 10.36 -4.27 -0.25
N HIS A 114 11.00 -4.98 -1.18
CA HIS A 114 10.44 -6.23 -1.69
C HIS A 114 11.01 -7.49 -1.02
N PHE A 115 12.33 -7.59 -0.83
CA PHE A 115 12.97 -8.86 -0.46
C PHE A 115 14.01 -8.76 0.66
N ASP A 116 14.81 -7.69 0.70
CA ASP A 116 15.94 -7.61 1.63
C ASP A 116 15.51 -6.93 2.95
N TYR A 117 15.44 -7.72 4.01
CA TYR A 117 15.09 -7.26 5.35
C TYR A 117 16.05 -6.19 5.91
N ARG A 118 17.32 -6.20 5.46
CA ARG A 118 18.32 -5.21 5.89
C ARG A 118 17.96 -3.80 5.42
N LEU A 119 17.35 -3.71 4.24
CA LEU A 119 16.84 -2.42 3.73
C LEU A 119 15.69 -1.89 4.58
N ALA A 120 14.83 -2.78 5.09
CA ALA A 120 13.75 -2.38 5.98
C ALA A 120 14.28 -1.82 7.31
N ILE A 121 15.31 -2.46 7.88
CA ILE A 121 15.97 -1.99 9.09
C ILE A 121 16.66 -0.63 8.82
N ALA A 122 17.45 -0.53 7.76
CA ALA A 122 18.14 0.71 7.40
C ALA A 122 17.16 1.86 7.11
N ALA A 123 16.03 1.57 6.44
CA ALA A 123 14.98 2.56 6.21
C ALA A 123 14.33 3.02 7.53
N ALA A 124 14.10 2.12 8.47
CA ALA A 124 13.61 2.46 9.80
C ALA A 124 14.59 3.35 10.56
N GLU A 125 15.88 3.06 10.49
CA GLU A 125 16.96 3.86 11.09
C GLU A 125 17.11 5.23 10.44
N ALA A 126 16.86 5.33 9.12
CA ALA A 126 16.87 6.57 8.36
C ALA A 126 15.64 7.47 8.61
N GLY A 127 14.68 7.03 9.45
CA GLY A 127 13.54 7.85 9.86
C GLY A 127 12.34 7.82 8.92
N ILE A 128 12.11 6.72 8.22
CA ILE A 128 10.91 6.52 7.39
C ILE A 128 9.63 6.52 8.22
N ASP A 129 8.50 6.94 7.64
CA ASP A 129 7.22 7.01 8.35
C ASP A 129 6.38 5.74 8.23
N LYS A 130 6.60 4.93 7.19
CA LYS A 130 5.95 3.63 6.99
C LYS A 130 6.80 2.75 6.09
N ILE A 131 6.83 1.44 6.35
CA ILE A 131 7.50 0.47 5.49
C ILE A 131 6.46 -0.41 4.82
N ARG A 132 6.58 -0.63 3.51
CA ARG A 132 5.81 -1.63 2.78
C ARG A 132 6.69 -2.83 2.53
N ILE A 133 6.29 -3.96 3.06
CA ILE A 133 6.91 -5.28 2.84
C ILE A 133 5.84 -6.36 2.67
N ASN A 134 6.27 -7.52 2.20
CA ASN A 134 5.54 -8.78 2.29
C ASN A 134 6.33 -9.70 3.22
N PRO A 135 5.86 -9.98 4.46
CA PRO A 135 6.60 -10.78 5.43
C PRO A 135 7.02 -12.15 4.88
N GLY A 136 6.18 -12.79 4.05
CA GLY A 136 6.51 -14.05 3.39
C GLY A 136 7.68 -13.97 2.41
N ASN A 137 7.99 -12.79 1.87
CA ASN A 137 9.11 -12.59 0.93
C ASN A 137 10.41 -12.20 1.65
N ILE A 138 10.33 -11.84 2.92
CA ILE A 138 11.51 -11.44 3.73
C ILE A 138 12.37 -12.66 4.11
N GLY A 139 11.77 -13.85 4.14
CA GLY A 139 12.44 -15.12 4.42
C GLY A 139 12.16 -15.66 5.81
N SER A 140 13.19 -15.98 6.61
CA SER A 140 12.99 -16.64 7.91
C SER A 140 12.31 -15.75 8.95
N MET A 141 11.66 -16.37 9.94
CA MET A 141 11.04 -15.68 11.08
C MET A 141 11.99 -14.76 11.83
N ASP A 142 13.29 -15.12 11.92
CA ASP A 142 14.28 -14.28 12.59
C ASP A 142 14.51 -12.96 11.85
N ARG A 143 14.47 -12.97 10.52
CA ARG A 143 14.55 -11.76 9.71
C ARG A 143 13.31 -10.89 9.88
N VAL A 144 12.12 -11.50 9.93
CA VAL A 144 10.86 -10.78 10.20
C VAL A 144 10.92 -10.15 11.59
N LYS A 145 11.35 -10.89 12.61
CA LYS A 145 11.54 -10.37 13.99
C LYS A 145 12.50 -9.19 14.04
N ALA A 146 13.60 -9.23 13.28
CA ALA A 146 14.55 -8.11 13.21
C ALA A 146 13.91 -6.84 12.63
N VAL A 147 13.14 -6.97 11.55
CA VAL A 147 12.39 -5.84 10.96
C VAL A 147 11.34 -5.32 11.95
N VAL A 148 10.56 -6.20 12.55
CA VAL A 148 9.53 -5.85 13.54
C VAL A 148 10.14 -5.11 14.71
N LYS A 149 11.29 -5.56 15.22
CA LYS A 149 12.02 -4.89 16.32
C LYS A 149 12.38 -3.45 15.93
N ALA A 150 13.00 -3.25 14.76
CA ALA A 150 13.39 -1.92 14.27
C ALA A 150 12.19 -0.99 14.08
N CYS A 151 11.07 -1.52 13.57
CA CYS A 151 9.82 -0.77 13.38
C CYS A 151 9.16 -0.42 14.73
N ARG A 152 9.12 -1.36 15.68
CA ARG A 152 8.52 -1.17 17.01
C ARG A 152 9.23 -0.08 17.80
N GLU A 153 10.56 -0.13 17.85
CA GLU A 153 11.38 0.84 18.57
C GLU A 153 11.16 2.28 18.11
N ARG A 154 10.68 2.46 16.86
CA ARG A 154 10.47 3.77 16.23
C ARG A 154 9.01 4.07 15.93
N ASN A 155 8.08 3.21 16.38
CA ASN A 155 6.64 3.32 16.12
C ASN A 155 6.29 3.40 14.61
N ILE A 156 7.04 2.73 13.76
CA ILE A 156 6.84 2.70 12.32
C ILE A 156 5.85 1.59 11.95
N PRO A 157 4.72 1.88 11.30
CA PRO A 157 3.78 0.87 10.84
C PRO A 157 4.32 0.09 9.65
N ILE A 158 3.93 -1.18 9.58
CA ILE A 158 4.22 -2.06 8.45
C ILE A 158 2.99 -2.20 7.57
N ARG A 159 3.15 -1.91 6.27
CA ARG A 159 2.13 -2.16 5.26
C ARG A 159 2.38 -3.50 4.56
N ILE A 160 1.42 -4.39 4.66
CA ILE A 160 1.35 -5.63 3.89
C ILE A 160 0.72 -5.31 2.54
N GLY A 161 1.42 -5.63 1.44
CA GLY A 161 0.93 -5.40 0.08
C GLY A 161 0.67 -6.71 -0.64
N VAL A 162 -0.58 -7.13 -0.75
CA VAL A 162 -0.98 -8.28 -1.55
C VAL A 162 -1.33 -7.86 -2.98
N ASN A 163 -0.84 -8.62 -3.96
CA ASN A 163 -1.09 -8.36 -5.36
C ASN A 163 -1.56 -9.65 -6.04
N GLY A 164 -2.72 -9.61 -6.70
CA GLY A 164 -3.27 -10.75 -7.43
C GLY A 164 -2.34 -11.32 -8.51
N GLY A 165 -1.47 -10.49 -9.10
CA GLY A 165 -0.49 -10.94 -10.09
C GLY A 165 0.73 -11.66 -9.51
N SER A 166 0.91 -11.66 -8.19
CA SER A 166 2.03 -12.32 -7.48
C SER A 166 1.58 -13.06 -6.23
N LEU A 167 0.40 -13.67 -6.31
CA LEU A 167 -0.14 -14.49 -5.24
C LEU A 167 0.69 -15.78 -5.06
N GLU A 168 0.75 -16.30 -3.85
CA GLU A 168 1.47 -17.51 -3.50
C GLU A 168 0.96 -18.72 -4.29
N LYS A 169 1.88 -19.60 -4.72
CA LYS A 169 1.58 -20.76 -5.56
C LYS A 169 0.58 -21.72 -4.90
N GLU A 170 0.69 -21.88 -3.59
CA GLU A 170 -0.19 -22.73 -2.78
C GLU A 170 -1.63 -22.19 -2.79
N LEU A 171 -1.81 -20.87 -2.71
CA LEU A 171 -3.11 -20.23 -2.79
C LEU A 171 -3.67 -20.29 -4.22
N LEU A 172 -2.83 -20.11 -5.24
CA LEU A 172 -3.25 -20.30 -6.63
C LEU A 172 -3.67 -21.74 -6.90
N ALA A 173 -2.98 -22.75 -6.35
CA ALA A 173 -3.36 -24.15 -6.46
C ALA A 173 -4.70 -24.45 -5.76
N LYS A 174 -4.93 -23.82 -4.58
CA LYS A 174 -6.16 -23.99 -3.79
C LYS A 174 -7.38 -23.34 -4.44
N TYR A 175 -7.23 -22.14 -5.00
CA TYR A 175 -8.34 -21.32 -5.49
C TYR A 175 -8.47 -21.29 -7.02
N GLY A 176 -7.51 -21.82 -7.76
CA GLY A 176 -7.46 -21.84 -9.22
C GLY A 176 -7.13 -20.49 -9.87
N SER A 177 -7.40 -19.37 -9.18
CA SER A 177 -7.17 -18.01 -9.67
C SER A 177 -7.05 -17.02 -8.49
N PRO A 178 -6.62 -15.76 -8.73
CA PRO A 178 -6.56 -14.72 -7.69
C PRO A 178 -7.96 -14.21 -7.29
N THR A 179 -8.76 -15.07 -6.66
CA THR A 179 -10.09 -14.72 -6.15
C THR A 179 -10.00 -13.76 -4.96
N ALA A 180 -11.12 -13.14 -4.58
CA ALA A 180 -11.19 -12.28 -3.39
C ALA A 180 -10.81 -13.04 -2.11
N GLU A 181 -11.24 -14.30 -2.01
CA GLU A 181 -10.92 -15.19 -0.88
C GLU A 181 -9.42 -15.48 -0.81
N ALA A 182 -8.80 -15.78 -1.95
CA ALA A 182 -7.36 -16.02 -2.04
C ALA A 182 -6.53 -14.81 -1.62
N LEU A 183 -6.94 -13.61 -2.06
CA LEU A 183 -6.29 -12.35 -1.69
C LEU A 183 -6.41 -12.05 -0.20
N VAL A 184 -7.58 -12.31 0.40
CA VAL A 184 -7.80 -12.14 1.84
C VAL A 184 -6.99 -13.15 2.63
N GLU A 185 -6.97 -14.44 2.20
CA GLU A 185 -6.19 -15.47 2.89
C GLU A 185 -4.69 -15.16 2.87
N SER A 186 -4.16 -14.68 1.74
CA SER A 186 -2.78 -14.19 1.63
C SER A 186 -2.51 -13.05 2.60
N ALA A 187 -3.36 -12.01 2.59
CA ALA A 187 -3.20 -10.87 3.48
C ALA A 187 -3.20 -11.29 4.95
N MET A 188 -4.14 -12.16 5.35
CA MET A 188 -4.25 -12.65 6.72
C MET A 188 -3.12 -13.60 7.11
N GLY A 189 -2.56 -14.35 6.15
CA GLY A 189 -1.36 -15.14 6.37
C GLY A 189 -0.19 -14.26 6.79
N HIS A 190 0.03 -13.16 6.07
CA HIS A 190 1.09 -12.19 6.40
C HIS A 190 0.83 -11.42 7.70
N VAL A 191 -0.44 -11.10 8.01
CA VAL A 191 -0.83 -10.49 9.29
C VAL A 191 -0.45 -11.40 10.45
N ARG A 192 -0.81 -12.69 10.38
CA ARG A 192 -0.49 -13.67 11.44
C ARG A 192 1.02 -13.79 11.71
N ILE A 193 1.85 -13.67 10.66
CA ILE A 193 3.31 -13.65 10.82
C ILE A 193 3.77 -12.46 11.69
N LEU A 194 3.18 -11.28 11.47
CA LEU A 194 3.51 -10.09 12.26
C LEU A 194 2.92 -10.17 13.69
N GLU A 195 1.71 -10.70 13.84
CA GLU A 195 1.06 -10.94 15.13
C GLU A 195 1.84 -11.94 15.99
N GLN A 196 2.42 -12.99 15.39
CA GLN A 196 3.34 -13.92 16.07
C GLN A 196 4.62 -13.24 16.61
N CYS A 197 4.90 -12.04 16.12
CA CYS A 197 5.97 -11.19 16.63
C CYS A 197 5.46 -10.09 17.58
N ASP A 198 4.22 -10.18 18.08
CA ASP A 198 3.54 -9.17 18.90
C ASP A 198 3.53 -7.78 18.23
N PHE A 199 3.32 -7.74 16.92
CA PHE A 199 3.28 -6.50 16.15
C PHE A 199 1.89 -6.25 15.58
N GLU A 200 1.28 -5.12 15.98
CA GLU A 200 -0.11 -4.78 15.67
C GLU A 200 -0.28 -3.52 14.83
N ASN A 201 0.80 -2.76 14.63
CA ASN A 201 0.77 -1.51 13.84
C ASN A 201 0.81 -1.82 12.33
N ILE A 202 -0.27 -2.45 11.84
CA ILE A 202 -0.35 -3.08 10.53
C ILE A 202 -1.35 -2.34 9.64
N VAL A 203 -0.95 -2.11 8.38
CA VAL A 203 -1.80 -1.62 7.30
C VAL A 203 -1.87 -2.69 6.21
N ILE A 204 -3.06 -3.00 5.71
CA ILE A 204 -3.26 -3.95 4.62
C ILE A 204 -3.56 -3.19 3.32
N SER A 205 -2.99 -3.66 2.22
CA SER A 205 -3.28 -3.19 0.88
C SER A 205 -3.42 -4.37 -0.07
N ILE A 206 -4.56 -4.45 -0.72
CA ILE A 206 -4.88 -5.48 -1.70
C ILE A 206 -4.98 -4.83 -3.08
N LYS A 207 -4.31 -5.41 -4.07
CA LYS A 207 -4.38 -4.99 -5.47
C LYS A 207 -4.90 -6.12 -6.34
N SER A 208 -5.93 -5.85 -7.11
CA SER A 208 -6.41 -6.69 -8.19
C SER A 208 -6.62 -5.84 -9.44
N SER A 209 -6.42 -6.42 -10.63
CA SER A 209 -6.81 -5.80 -11.90
C SER A 209 -8.33 -5.85 -12.12
N ASP A 210 -9.02 -6.78 -11.47
CA ASP A 210 -10.48 -6.87 -11.44
C ASP A 210 -11.04 -6.08 -10.25
N VAL A 211 -11.74 -4.97 -10.54
CA VAL A 211 -12.29 -4.07 -9.52
C VAL A 211 -13.33 -4.76 -8.62
N PRO A 212 -14.31 -5.54 -9.14
CA PRO A 212 -15.25 -6.29 -8.31
C PRO A 212 -14.56 -7.24 -7.32
N THR A 213 -13.52 -7.95 -7.75
CA THR A 213 -12.70 -8.83 -6.88
C THR A 213 -12.00 -8.01 -5.80
N MET A 214 -11.44 -6.85 -6.14
CA MET A 214 -10.79 -5.97 -5.17
C MET A 214 -11.78 -5.50 -4.11
N ILE A 215 -12.96 -5.02 -4.51
CA ILE A 215 -14.02 -4.58 -3.58
C ILE A 215 -14.44 -5.74 -2.67
N LYS A 216 -14.70 -6.93 -3.22
CA LYS A 216 -15.04 -8.12 -2.42
C LYS A 216 -13.95 -8.48 -1.42
N ALA A 217 -12.67 -8.41 -1.82
CA ALA A 217 -11.55 -8.70 -0.94
C ALA A 217 -11.51 -7.70 0.22
N TYR A 218 -11.63 -6.41 -0.04
CA TYR A 218 -11.69 -5.39 1.01
C TYR A 218 -12.93 -5.55 1.90
N THR A 219 -14.08 -5.89 1.33
CA THR A 219 -15.31 -6.11 2.10
C THR A 219 -15.20 -7.29 3.07
N ARG A 220 -14.42 -8.32 2.73
CA ARG A 220 -14.20 -9.52 3.54
C ARG A 220 -12.99 -9.44 4.46
N SER A 221 -12.11 -8.45 4.25
CA SER A 221 -10.94 -8.27 5.13
C SER A 221 -11.39 -7.84 6.53
N PRO A 222 -10.82 -8.40 7.60
CA PRO A 222 -11.11 -7.94 8.96
C PRO A 222 -10.59 -6.53 9.21
N CYS A 223 -10.91 -5.95 10.37
CA CYS A 223 -10.80 -4.53 10.76
C CYS A 223 -9.38 -3.93 10.83
N TYR A 224 -8.44 -4.40 10.05
CA TYR A 224 -7.17 -3.71 9.83
C TYR A 224 -7.38 -2.52 8.89
N VAL A 225 -6.62 -1.46 9.06
CA VAL A 225 -6.70 -0.29 8.17
C VAL A 225 -6.38 -0.72 6.75
N CYS A 226 -7.43 -0.85 5.95
CA CYS A 226 -7.30 -1.07 4.52
C CYS A 226 -7.05 0.29 3.86
N CYS A 227 -5.83 0.53 3.38
CA CYS A 227 -5.60 1.62 2.46
C CYS A 227 -6.28 1.30 1.14
N LEU A 228 -7.46 1.84 0.90
CA LEU A 228 -8.00 2.01 -0.44
C LEU A 228 -7.09 3.01 -1.17
N GLY A 229 -5.97 2.51 -1.69
CA GLY A 229 -5.12 3.27 -2.58
C GLY A 229 -5.64 3.09 -3.98
N PHE A 230 -6.34 4.06 -4.54
CA PHE A 230 -6.39 4.19 -5.99
C PHE A 230 -4.96 4.42 -6.47
N HIS A 231 -4.32 3.38 -6.98
CA HIS A 231 -3.17 3.59 -7.81
C HIS A 231 -3.70 4.16 -9.13
N ALA A 232 -3.51 5.45 -9.34
CA ALA A 232 -3.48 5.95 -10.71
C ALA A 232 -2.48 5.05 -11.45
N LEU A 233 -3.00 4.34 -12.46
CA LEU A 233 -2.18 3.52 -13.35
C LEU A 233 -1.20 4.47 -14.03
N SER A 234 0.02 4.59 -13.52
CA SER A 234 1.13 5.06 -14.33
C SER A 234 1.37 3.97 -15.37
N ARG A 235 0.94 4.20 -16.58
CA ARG A 235 1.40 3.44 -17.72
C ARG A 235 2.91 3.66 -17.81
N SER A 236 3.68 2.60 -17.59
CA SER A 236 5.04 2.48 -18.10
C SER A 236 4.99 2.40 -19.61
#